data_b057557682a63814fd7010e7edd49337
#
_entry.id   b057557682a63814fd7010e7edd49337
#
_cell.length_a   1.000
_cell.length_b   1.000
_cell.length_c   1.000
_cell.angle_alpha   90.00
_cell.angle_beta   90.00
_cell.angle_gamma   90.00
#
_symmetry.space_group_name_H-M   'P 1'
#
loop_
_entity.id
_entity.type
_entity.pdbx_description
1 polymer ?
#
loop_
_entity_poly.entity_id
_entity_poly.type
_entity_poly.pdbx_seq_one_letter_code
_entity_poly.pdbx_strand_id
1 'polypeptide(L)'
;MLLPIGSDQTTVRRMPWVSFGIIALCLLVFVATLIAPGDPEAMVEAEMRAVQYFVGHPYLDFPPQLKGYLYHVLRQQSGDDPAPPSDADELRRQQDELDARVAAYFEARDTQPFWRWGLVPADFEAPALITHQFVHAGLLHLLGNLFFFYLVGPAMEDVWGRPLFLGFYLLSGVAAALVFMARYPDLNEPLIGASGAIA
;
A
#
# COMPACT_ATOMS: atom_id res chain seq x y z
N MET A 1 28.72 14.65 -9.54
CA MET A 1 27.86 14.02 -10.54
C MET A 1 26.95 15.11 -11.05
N LEU A 2 27.20 15.67 -12.27
CA LEU A 2 26.40 16.73 -12.86
C LEU A 2 25.20 16.06 -13.55
N LEU A 3 23.98 16.37 -13.10
CA LEU A 3 22.79 16.02 -13.83
C LEU A 3 22.83 16.75 -15.19
N PRO A 4 22.69 16.07 -16.34
CA PRO A 4 22.61 16.73 -17.62
C PRO A 4 21.26 17.45 -17.73
N ILE A 5 21.21 18.69 -17.25
CA ILE A 5 20.06 19.56 -17.42
C ILE A 5 20.18 20.23 -18.79
N GLY A 6 19.59 19.57 -19.78
CA GLY A 6 19.48 20.09 -21.13
C GLY A 6 20.58 19.58 -22.09
N SER A 7 20.19 18.72 -23.04
CA SER A 7 20.89 18.59 -24.31
C SER A 7 20.08 19.36 -25.35
N ASP A 8 20.74 20.19 -26.14
CA ASP A 8 20.13 20.98 -27.23
C ASP A 8 19.45 20.14 -28.34
N GLN A 9 19.39 18.82 -28.16
CA GLN A 9 18.85 17.87 -29.14
C GLN A 9 17.60 17.11 -28.70
N THR A 10 17.10 17.30 -27.47
CA THR A 10 15.85 16.68 -27.02
C THR A 10 14.66 17.60 -27.21
N THR A 11 14.41 18.01 -28.43
CA THR A 11 13.13 18.65 -28.76
C THR A 11 12.10 17.51 -28.87
N VAL A 12 11.25 17.34 -27.86
CA VAL A 12 10.07 16.50 -27.92
C VAL A 12 9.26 16.98 -29.14
N ARG A 13 9.16 16.14 -30.17
CA ARG A 13 8.53 16.50 -31.46
C ARG A 13 7.02 16.44 -31.41
N ARG A 14 6.48 15.65 -30.46
CA ARG A 14 5.03 15.43 -30.29
C ARG A 14 4.63 15.78 -28.86
N MET A 15 3.44 16.35 -28.71
CA MET A 15 2.89 16.59 -27.36
C MET A 15 2.73 15.27 -26.61
N PRO A 16 3.37 15.11 -25.42
CA PRO A 16 3.40 13.88 -24.65
C PRO A 16 2.11 13.73 -23.80
N TRP A 17 0.99 13.46 -24.47
CA TRP A 17 -0.32 13.41 -23.82
C TRP A 17 -0.45 12.29 -22.78
N VAL A 18 0.20 11.15 -23.01
CA VAL A 18 0.18 10.03 -22.05
C VAL A 18 0.96 10.43 -20.79
N SER A 19 2.13 11.02 -20.95
CA SER A 19 2.93 11.50 -19.82
C SER A 19 2.16 12.53 -19.00
N PHE A 20 1.53 13.51 -19.65
CA PHE A 20 0.70 14.49 -18.94
C PHE A 20 -0.53 13.88 -18.31
N GLY A 21 -1.14 12.87 -18.95
CA GLY A 21 -2.26 12.12 -18.42
C GLY A 21 -1.89 11.36 -17.13
N ILE A 22 -0.74 10.69 -17.11
CA ILE A 22 -0.21 10.00 -15.92
C ILE A 22 0.07 11.00 -14.79
N ILE A 23 0.73 12.12 -15.08
CA ILE A 23 0.99 13.20 -14.10
C ILE A 23 -0.34 13.71 -13.54
N ALA A 24 -1.29 14.05 -14.40
CA ALA A 24 -2.60 14.54 -13.98
C ALA A 24 -3.36 13.52 -13.12
N LEU A 25 -3.29 12.23 -13.48
CA LEU A 25 -3.92 11.17 -12.70
C LEU A 25 -3.28 11.02 -11.31
N CYS A 26 -1.95 11.04 -11.21
CA CYS A 26 -1.27 11.02 -9.91
C CYS A 26 -1.65 12.22 -9.03
N LEU A 27 -1.73 13.42 -9.62
CA LEU A 27 -2.17 14.63 -8.91
C LEU A 27 -3.63 14.52 -8.45
N LEU A 28 -4.53 14.04 -9.32
CA LEU A 28 -5.95 13.87 -8.99
C LEU A 28 -6.15 12.84 -7.87
N VAL A 29 -5.47 11.69 -7.95
CA VAL A 29 -5.50 10.66 -6.91
C VAL A 29 -4.96 11.23 -5.60
N PHE A 30 -3.85 11.96 -5.64
CA PHE A 30 -3.28 12.57 -4.44
C PHE A 30 -4.24 13.58 -3.80
N VAL A 31 -4.85 14.46 -4.58
CA VAL A 31 -5.88 15.40 -4.06
C VAL A 31 -7.07 14.63 -3.49
N ALA A 32 -7.52 13.57 -4.15
CA ALA A 32 -8.61 12.74 -3.64
C ALA A 32 -8.28 12.10 -2.29
N THR A 33 -7.04 11.62 -2.09
CA THR A 33 -6.59 11.08 -0.79
C THR A 33 -6.50 12.16 0.30
N LEU A 34 -6.25 13.43 -0.06
CA LEU A 34 -6.28 14.54 0.90
C LEU A 34 -7.69 14.95 1.31
N ILE A 35 -8.67 14.82 0.38
CA ILE A 35 -10.08 15.18 0.65
C ILE A 35 -10.78 14.07 1.45
N ALA A 36 -10.45 12.82 1.18
CA ALA A 36 -11.01 11.64 1.86
C ALA A 36 -9.89 10.77 2.42
N PRO A 37 -9.22 11.21 3.50
CA PRO A 37 -8.03 10.53 4.02
C PRO A 37 -8.32 9.20 4.73
N GLY A 38 -9.61 8.85 4.94
CA GLY A 38 -10.02 7.78 5.85
C GLY A 38 -9.96 8.24 7.31
N ASP A 39 -10.01 7.29 8.24
CA ASP A 39 -9.85 7.54 9.66
C ASP A 39 -8.68 6.69 10.23
N PRO A 40 -7.45 7.22 10.21
CA PRO A 40 -6.28 6.51 10.73
C PRO A 40 -6.36 6.24 12.23
N GLU A 41 -7.02 7.11 13.00
CA GLU A 41 -7.16 6.95 14.46
C GLU A 41 -8.08 5.77 14.76
N ALA A 42 -9.22 5.68 14.07
CA ALA A 42 -10.12 4.53 14.20
C ALA A 42 -9.46 3.20 13.81
N MET A 43 -8.62 3.20 12.77
CA MET A 43 -7.87 1.99 12.37
C MET A 43 -6.89 1.56 13.47
N VAL A 44 -6.07 2.49 13.99
CA VAL A 44 -5.10 2.20 15.06
C VAL A 44 -5.81 1.75 16.35
N GLU A 45 -6.93 2.37 16.70
CA GLU A 45 -7.72 1.98 17.87
C GLU A 45 -8.32 0.58 17.71
N ALA A 46 -8.84 0.24 16.51
CA ALA A 46 -9.36 -1.08 16.22
C ALA A 46 -8.26 -2.16 16.27
N GLU A 47 -7.07 -1.88 15.71
CA GLU A 47 -5.90 -2.75 15.81
C GLU A 47 -5.51 -2.99 17.28
N MET A 48 -5.41 -1.93 18.05
CA MET A 48 -5.09 -2.00 19.47
C MET A 48 -6.07 -2.90 20.23
N ARG A 49 -7.37 -2.74 20.02
CA ARG A 49 -8.42 -3.56 20.64
C ARG A 49 -8.30 -5.03 20.28
N ALA A 50 -8.04 -5.36 19.02
CA ALA A 50 -7.90 -6.74 18.56
C ALA A 50 -6.63 -7.39 19.13
N VAL A 51 -5.48 -6.71 19.00
CA VAL A 51 -4.19 -7.22 19.49
C VAL A 51 -4.17 -7.37 21.01
N GLN A 52 -4.70 -6.38 21.74
CA GLN A 52 -4.76 -6.44 23.22
C GLN A 52 -5.63 -7.60 23.70
N TYR A 53 -6.76 -7.84 23.05
CA TYR A 53 -7.62 -8.96 23.38
C TYR A 53 -6.92 -10.30 23.12
N PHE A 54 -6.26 -10.45 21.97
CA PHE A 54 -5.49 -11.65 21.63
C PHE A 54 -4.32 -11.88 22.60
N VAL A 55 -3.59 -10.84 23.00
CA VAL A 55 -2.49 -10.97 23.97
C VAL A 55 -3.00 -11.50 25.32
N GLY A 56 -4.22 -11.15 25.73
CA GLY A 56 -4.88 -11.71 26.91
C GLY A 56 -5.44 -13.14 26.72
N HIS A 57 -5.60 -13.60 25.46
CA HIS A 57 -6.18 -14.89 25.11
C HIS A 57 -5.35 -15.58 24.01
N PRO A 58 -4.06 -15.89 24.24
CA PRO A 58 -3.12 -16.31 23.20
C PRO A 58 -3.39 -17.71 22.63
N TYR A 59 -4.33 -18.45 23.19
CA TYR A 59 -4.81 -19.74 22.73
C TYR A 59 -5.88 -19.64 21.61
N LEU A 60 -6.37 -18.43 21.30
CA LEU A 60 -7.31 -18.17 20.22
C LEU A 60 -6.61 -18.16 18.85
N ASP A 61 -7.38 -18.38 17.80
CA ASP A 61 -6.87 -18.21 16.43
C ASP A 61 -6.82 -16.72 16.08
N PHE A 62 -5.66 -16.28 15.62
CA PHE A 62 -5.43 -14.86 15.32
C PHE A 62 -4.68 -14.69 14.00
N PRO A 63 -5.16 -13.81 13.11
CA PRO A 63 -4.56 -13.59 11.81
C PRO A 63 -3.07 -13.22 11.90
N PRO A 64 -2.18 -13.93 11.18
CA PRO A 64 -0.74 -13.64 11.21
C PRO A 64 -0.41 -12.20 10.77
N GLN A 65 -1.23 -11.60 9.91
CA GLN A 65 -1.09 -10.23 9.43
C GLN A 65 -1.14 -9.19 10.57
N LEU A 66 -1.83 -9.47 11.67
CA LEU A 66 -1.93 -8.61 12.84
C LEU A 66 -0.83 -8.88 13.90
N LYS A 67 0.03 -9.89 13.68
CA LYS A 67 1.20 -10.15 14.55
C LYS A 67 2.39 -9.26 14.18
N GLY A 68 2.11 -7.97 13.97
CA GLY A 68 3.11 -6.94 13.68
C GLY A 68 3.79 -6.36 14.93
N TYR A 69 4.35 -5.15 14.79
CA TYR A 69 5.08 -4.47 15.85
C TYR A 69 4.29 -4.33 17.14
N LEU A 70 3.03 -3.91 17.05
CA LEU A 70 2.15 -3.71 18.21
C LEU A 70 1.97 -5.00 19.03
N TYR A 71 1.73 -6.13 18.34
CA TYR A 71 1.63 -7.43 18.99
C TYR A 71 2.91 -7.77 19.78
N HIS A 72 4.08 -7.60 19.17
CA HIS A 72 5.34 -7.92 19.82
C HIS A 72 5.60 -7.04 21.05
N VAL A 73 5.27 -5.74 20.97
CA VAL A 73 5.41 -4.81 22.13
C VAL A 73 4.47 -5.21 23.27
N LEU A 74 3.20 -5.43 22.99
CA LEU A 74 2.22 -5.80 24.02
C LEU A 74 2.52 -7.19 24.61
N ARG A 75 2.97 -8.11 23.77
CA ARG A 75 3.33 -9.47 24.19
C ARG A 75 4.52 -9.49 25.14
N GLN A 76 5.53 -8.64 24.93
CA GLN A 76 6.68 -8.51 25.85
C GLN A 76 6.29 -7.95 27.22
N GLN A 77 5.18 -7.22 27.31
CA GLN A 77 4.67 -6.66 28.55
C GLN A 77 3.69 -7.59 29.27
N SER A 78 3.26 -8.66 28.61
CA SER A 78 2.36 -9.65 29.19
C SER A 78 3.11 -10.59 30.12
N GLY A 79 2.42 -11.04 31.17
CA GLY A 79 2.87 -12.11 32.05
C GLY A 79 2.72 -13.52 31.44
N ASP A 80 2.52 -14.50 32.31
CA ASP A 80 2.29 -15.88 31.90
C ASP A 80 1.02 -16.02 31.06
N ASP A 81 1.05 -16.98 30.12
CA ASP A 81 -0.09 -17.28 29.26
C ASP A 81 -1.23 -17.89 30.07
N PRO A 82 -2.44 -17.35 30.01
CA PRO A 82 -3.60 -18.00 30.58
C PRO A 82 -3.89 -19.31 29.84
N ALA A 83 -4.31 -20.33 30.59
CA ALA A 83 -4.78 -21.56 29.98
C ALA A 83 -6.14 -21.36 29.30
N PRO A 84 -6.43 -22.08 28.20
CA PRO A 84 -7.72 -22.00 27.57
C PRO A 84 -8.82 -22.46 28.54
N PRO A 85 -10.05 -21.93 28.42
CA PRO A 85 -11.16 -22.36 29.24
C PRO A 85 -11.49 -23.83 28.96
N SER A 86 -11.90 -24.56 29.98
CA SER A 86 -12.34 -25.96 29.86
C SER A 86 -13.74 -26.11 29.22
N ASP A 87 -14.51 -25.02 29.23
CA ASP A 87 -15.84 -24.95 28.62
C ASP A 87 -15.69 -24.55 27.13
N ALA A 88 -16.15 -25.46 26.26
CA ALA A 88 -16.12 -25.25 24.81
C ALA A 88 -17.03 -24.10 24.35
N ASP A 89 -18.10 -23.78 25.05
CA ASP A 89 -18.99 -22.70 24.72
C ASP A 89 -18.34 -21.35 25.10
N GLU A 90 -17.58 -21.32 26.19
CA GLU A 90 -16.78 -20.14 26.55
C GLU A 90 -15.67 -19.88 25.54
N LEU A 91 -14.94 -20.92 25.12
CA LEU A 91 -13.90 -20.80 24.10
C LEU A 91 -14.46 -20.25 22.77
N ARG A 92 -15.63 -20.73 22.36
CA ARG A 92 -16.33 -20.20 21.17
C ARG A 92 -16.70 -18.72 21.32
N ARG A 93 -17.29 -18.34 22.45
CA ARG A 93 -17.62 -16.92 22.71
C ARG A 93 -16.41 -15.99 22.62
N GLN A 94 -15.28 -16.45 23.17
CA GLN A 94 -14.04 -15.68 23.11
C GLN A 94 -13.48 -15.59 21.69
N GLN A 95 -13.57 -16.66 20.90
CA GLN A 95 -13.18 -16.62 19.49
C GLN A 95 -14.08 -15.66 18.69
N ASP A 96 -15.41 -15.77 18.85
CA ASP A 96 -16.38 -14.88 18.17
C ASP A 96 -16.14 -13.39 18.53
N GLU A 97 -15.79 -13.10 19.78
CA GLU A 97 -15.44 -11.75 20.23
C GLU A 97 -14.14 -11.24 19.58
N LEU A 98 -13.12 -12.11 19.49
CA LEU A 98 -11.88 -11.78 18.80
C LEU A 98 -12.13 -11.53 17.31
N ASP A 99 -12.88 -12.41 16.65
CA ASP A 99 -13.20 -12.30 15.23
C ASP A 99 -13.95 -11.01 14.91
N ALA A 100 -14.88 -10.60 15.80
CA ALA A 100 -15.58 -9.31 15.66
C ALA A 100 -14.62 -8.11 15.76
N ARG A 101 -13.63 -8.15 16.65
CA ARG A 101 -12.60 -7.10 16.79
C ARG A 101 -11.67 -7.05 15.58
N VAL A 102 -11.27 -8.21 15.08
CA VAL A 102 -10.46 -8.35 13.86
C VAL A 102 -11.23 -7.81 12.65
N ALA A 103 -12.52 -8.14 12.52
CA ALA A 103 -13.37 -7.61 11.45
C ALA A 103 -13.47 -6.08 11.50
N ALA A 104 -13.65 -5.50 12.69
CA ALA A 104 -13.69 -4.05 12.87
C ALA A 104 -12.38 -3.36 12.45
N TYR A 105 -11.21 -3.99 12.70
CA TYR A 105 -9.93 -3.49 12.20
C TYR A 105 -9.88 -3.50 10.67
N PHE A 106 -10.24 -4.61 10.03
CA PHE A 106 -10.20 -4.69 8.57
C PHE A 106 -11.18 -3.70 7.93
N GLU A 107 -12.36 -3.52 8.50
CA GLU A 107 -13.31 -2.49 8.04
C GLU A 107 -12.71 -1.07 8.13
N ALA A 108 -12.11 -0.72 9.27
CA ALA A 108 -11.46 0.59 9.44
C ALA A 108 -10.25 0.76 8.51
N ARG A 109 -9.43 -0.30 8.31
CA ARG A 109 -8.29 -0.32 7.41
C ARG A 109 -8.71 -0.07 5.96
N ASP A 110 -9.77 -0.73 5.50
CA ASP A 110 -10.21 -0.66 4.11
C ASP A 110 -10.84 0.70 3.75
N THR A 111 -11.15 1.55 4.75
CA THR A 111 -11.48 2.96 4.51
C THR A 111 -10.25 3.80 4.14
N GLN A 112 -9.05 3.35 4.48
CA GLN A 112 -7.82 4.09 4.23
C GLN A 112 -7.42 4.01 2.75
N PRO A 113 -7.22 5.14 2.04
CA PRO A 113 -6.90 5.13 0.60
C PRO A 113 -5.64 4.34 0.26
N PHE A 114 -4.63 4.36 1.13
CA PHE A 114 -3.37 3.65 0.90
C PHE A 114 -3.53 2.13 0.97
N TRP A 115 -4.41 1.65 1.83
CA TRP A 115 -4.73 0.23 1.95
C TRP A 115 -5.66 -0.22 0.82
N ARG A 116 -6.66 0.58 0.51
CA ARG A 116 -7.66 0.26 -0.52
C ARG A 116 -7.09 0.23 -1.94
N TRP A 117 -6.13 1.12 -2.26
CA TRP A 117 -5.60 1.29 -3.62
C TRP A 117 -4.13 0.88 -3.75
N GLY A 118 -3.40 0.72 -2.63
CA GLY A 118 -2.06 0.17 -2.58
C GLY A 118 -2.05 -1.33 -2.74
N LEU A 119 -0.89 -1.90 -2.99
CA LEU A 119 -0.72 -3.34 -3.11
C LEU A 119 -0.18 -3.89 -1.78
N VAL A 120 -0.97 -4.70 -1.09
CA VAL A 120 -0.59 -5.38 0.16
C VAL A 120 -0.25 -6.84 -0.16
N PRO A 121 1.01 -7.27 -0.04
CA PRO A 121 1.40 -8.64 -0.38
C PRO A 121 0.64 -9.72 0.39
N ALA A 122 0.47 -9.53 1.71
CA ALA A 122 -0.22 -10.49 2.58
C ALA A 122 -1.75 -10.54 2.35
N ASP A 123 -2.32 -9.54 1.65
CA ASP A 123 -3.74 -9.42 1.35
C ASP A 123 -3.91 -8.94 -0.10
N PHE A 124 -3.50 -9.79 -1.03
CA PHE A 124 -3.37 -9.43 -2.44
C PHE A 124 -4.70 -9.32 -3.17
N GLU A 125 -4.92 -8.16 -3.78
CA GLU A 125 -6.00 -7.93 -4.72
C GLU A 125 -5.46 -7.58 -6.12
N ALA A 126 -5.96 -8.24 -7.17
CA ALA A 126 -5.46 -8.06 -8.53
C ALA A 126 -5.51 -6.61 -9.06
N PRO A 127 -6.56 -5.79 -8.80
CA PRO A 127 -6.57 -4.38 -9.20
C PRO A 127 -5.41 -3.56 -8.64
N ALA A 128 -4.89 -3.93 -7.45
CA ALA A 128 -3.78 -3.25 -6.81
C ALA A 128 -2.47 -3.28 -7.62
N LEU A 129 -2.30 -4.26 -8.53
CA LEU A 129 -1.17 -4.29 -9.48
C LEU A 129 -1.10 -3.03 -10.36
N ILE A 130 -2.22 -2.36 -10.57
CA ILE A 130 -2.28 -1.14 -11.38
C ILE A 130 -2.47 0.08 -10.51
N THR A 131 -3.38 0.03 -9.53
CA THR A 131 -3.79 1.22 -8.77
C THR A 131 -2.68 1.75 -7.88
N HIS A 132 -1.84 0.88 -7.29
CA HIS A 132 -0.73 1.28 -6.42
C HIS A 132 0.23 2.28 -7.08
N GLN A 133 0.39 2.24 -8.42
CA GLN A 133 1.29 3.10 -9.19
C GLN A 133 0.89 4.58 -9.15
N PHE A 134 -0.37 4.87 -8.82
CA PHE A 134 -0.93 6.23 -8.84
C PHE A 134 -1.13 6.82 -7.43
N VAL A 135 -0.98 6.01 -6.38
CA VAL A 135 -1.15 6.42 -4.98
C VAL A 135 0.19 6.90 -4.41
N HIS A 136 0.18 8.00 -3.63
CA HIS A 136 1.40 8.56 -3.05
C HIS A 136 1.17 8.98 -1.59
N ALA A 137 2.06 8.56 -0.68
CA ALA A 137 1.93 8.76 0.76
C ALA A 137 2.09 10.22 1.23
N GLY A 138 2.64 11.10 0.38
CA GLY A 138 2.86 12.50 0.74
C GLY A 138 3.42 13.32 -0.39
N LEU A 139 3.43 14.65 -0.18
CA LEU A 139 3.80 15.61 -1.22
C LEU A 139 5.23 15.39 -1.76
N LEU A 140 6.21 15.12 -0.90
CA LEU A 140 7.59 14.89 -1.34
C LEU A 140 7.72 13.60 -2.15
N HIS A 141 6.98 12.55 -1.77
CA HIS A 141 6.95 11.29 -2.52
C HIS A 141 6.32 11.49 -3.90
N LEU A 142 5.20 12.22 -3.99
CA LEU A 142 4.58 12.59 -5.26
C LEU A 142 5.53 13.42 -6.13
N LEU A 143 6.07 14.53 -5.59
CA LEU A 143 6.92 15.43 -6.36
C LEU A 143 8.20 14.75 -6.85
N GLY A 144 8.81 13.89 -6.03
CA GLY A 144 9.96 13.09 -6.43
C GLY A 144 9.64 12.18 -7.63
N ASN A 145 8.54 11.43 -7.56
CA ASN A 145 8.10 10.58 -8.67
C ASN A 145 7.79 11.41 -9.93
N LEU A 146 7.03 12.49 -9.80
CA LEU A 146 6.66 13.32 -10.94
C LEU A 146 7.88 14.02 -11.55
N PHE A 147 8.85 14.43 -10.75
CA PHE A 147 10.09 15.02 -11.25
C PHE A 147 10.88 14.04 -12.13
N PHE A 148 11.16 12.84 -11.63
CA PHE A 148 11.88 11.84 -12.41
C PHE A 148 11.08 11.39 -13.64
N PHE A 149 9.77 11.20 -13.48
CA PHE A 149 8.89 10.85 -14.60
C PHE A 149 8.87 11.94 -15.68
N TYR A 150 8.81 13.23 -15.28
CA TYR A 150 8.83 14.35 -16.22
C TYR A 150 10.14 14.45 -17.02
N LEU A 151 11.29 14.09 -16.40
CA LEU A 151 12.58 14.09 -17.10
C LEU A 151 12.66 13.02 -18.19
N VAL A 152 12.04 11.87 -18.01
CA VAL A 152 12.21 10.70 -18.87
C VAL A 152 10.97 10.41 -19.72
N GLY A 153 9.78 10.49 -19.13
CA GLY A 153 8.53 10.06 -19.75
C GLY A 153 8.22 10.73 -21.08
N PRO A 154 8.25 12.07 -21.20
CA PRO A 154 7.99 12.76 -22.45
C PRO A 154 8.93 12.34 -23.59
N ALA A 155 10.21 12.14 -23.30
CA ALA A 155 11.19 11.69 -24.28
C ALA A 155 10.94 10.25 -24.74
N MET A 156 10.61 9.37 -23.80
CA MET A 156 10.28 7.98 -24.12
C MET A 156 8.97 7.86 -24.91
N GLU A 157 7.95 8.65 -24.55
CA GLU A 157 6.68 8.72 -25.30
C GLU A 157 6.90 9.19 -26.74
N ASP A 158 7.78 10.18 -26.97
CA ASP A 158 8.09 10.68 -28.31
C ASP A 158 8.79 9.63 -29.17
N VAL A 159 9.72 8.86 -28.58
CA VAL A 159 10.48 7.81 -29.28
C VAL A 159 9.63 6.55 -29.55
N TRP A 160 8.90 6.07 -28.57
CA TRP A 160 8.16 4.80 -28.67
C TRP A 160 6.74 4.95 -29.16
N GLY A 161 6.20 6.17 -29.12
CA GLY A 161 4.79 6.44 -29.35
C GLY A 161 3.90 6.07 -28.15
N ARG A 162 2.73 6.68 -28.12
CA ARG A 162 1.81 6.66 -26.99
C ARG A 162 1.40 5.26 -26.51
N PRO A 163 0.95 4.34 -27.41
CA PRO A 163 0.47 3.04 -26.94
C PRO A 163 1.57 2.19 -26.32
N LEU A 164 2.75 2.17 -26.94
CA LEU A 164 3.88 1.36 -26.45
C LEU A 164 4.41 1.94 -25.13
N PHE A 165 4.52 3.26 -25.04
CA PHE A 165 4.95 3.93 -23.81
C PHE A 165 3.99 3.66 -22.63
N LEU A 166 2.67 3.80 -22.85
CA LEU A 166 1.67 3.49 -21.82
C LEU A 166 1.74 2.02 -21.38
N GLY A 167 1.81 1.10 -22.34
CA GLY A 167 1.94 -0.33 -22.06
C GLY A 167 3.21 -0.64 -21.26
N PHE A 168 4.33 -0.04 -21.65
CA PHE A 168 5.59 -0.21 -20.92
C PHE A 168 5.51 0.32 -19.48
N TYR A 169 4.98 1.53 -19.29
CA TYR A 169 4.82 2.12 -17.95
C TYR A 169 4.00 1.20 -17.03
N LEU A 170 2.82 0.77 -17.49
CA LEU A 170 1.95 -0.08 -16.67
C LEU A 170 2.58 -1.45 -16.41
N LEU A 171 3.20 -2.08 -17.41
CA LEU A 171 3.84 -3.39 -17.25
C LEU A 171 5.09 -3.34 -16.38
N SER A 172 5.88 -2.26 -16.44
CA SER A 172 7.03 -2.07 -15.55
C SER A 172 6.59 -1.98 -14.10
N GLY A 173 5.52 -1.22 -13.81
CA GLY A 173 4.95 -1.15 -12.46
C GLY A 173 4.42 -2.50 -11.98
N VAL A 174 3.73 -3.26 -12.84
CA VAL A 174 3.28 -4.62 -12.51
C VAL A 174 4.47 -5.54 -12.25
N ALA A 175 5.50 -5.51 -13.07
CA ALA A 175 6.69 -6.34 -12.89
C ALA A 175 7.41 -6.01 -11.56
N ALA A 176 7.57 -4.72 -11.24
CA ALA A 176 8.13 -4.28 -9.96
C ALA A 176 7.30 -4.76 -8.77
N ALA A 177 5.97 -4.66 -8.86
CA ALA A 177 5.05 -5.15 -7.84
C ALA A 177 5.15 -6.66 -7.63
N LEU A 178 5.22 -7.45 -8.70
CA LEU A 178 5.39 -8.90 -8.61
C LEU A 178 6.72 -9.31 -7.97
N VAL A 179 7.82 -8.60 -8.31
CA VAL A 179 9.13 -8.81 -7.68
C VAL A 179 9.07 -8.46 -6.18
N PHE A 180 8.41 -7.35 -5.83
CA PHE A 180 8.21 -6.96 -4.44
C PHE A 180 7.42 -8.01 -3.65
N MET A 181 6.29 -8.50 -4.19
CA MET A 181 5.50 -9.56 -3.57
C MET A 181 6.28 -10.86 -3.39
N ALA A 182 7.05 -11.26 -4.42
CA ALA A 182 7.90 -12.45 -4.33
C ALA A 182 8.99 -12.33 -3.24
N ARG A 183 9.47 -11.10 -2.98
CA ARG A 183 10.50 -10.85 -1.95
C ARG A 183 9.92 -10.72 -0.54
N TYR A 184 8.68 -10.24 -0.43
CA TYR A 184 8.02 -9.92 0.84
C TYR A 184 6.58 -10.45 0.85
N PRO A 185 6.33 -11.77 0.73
CA PRO A 185 4.98 -12.32 0.55
C PRO A 185 4.06 -12.07 1.74
N ASP A 186 4.60 -11.99 2.95
CA ASP A 186 3.84 -11.85 4.20
C ASP A 186 3.78 -10.40 4.71
N LEU A 187 4.26 -9.44 3.90
CA LEU A 187 4.27 -8.04 4.32
C LEU A 187 2.84 -7.48 4.33
N ASN A 188 2.44 -6.97 5.49
CA ASN A 188 1.14 -6.33 5.71
C ASN A 188 1.26 -4.80 5.68
N GLU A 189 1.95 -4.27 4.69
CA GLU A 189 2.08 -2.84 4.43
C GLU A 189 1.84 -2.56 2.94
N PRO A 190 1.14 -1.47 2.58
CA PRO A 190 0.83 -1.19 1.19
C PRO A 190 2.04 -0.67 0.42
N LEU A 191 2.40 -1.34 -0.68
CA LEU A 191 3.26 -0.77 -1.70
C LEU A 191 2.46 0.29 -2.47
N ILE A 192 3.00 1.50 -2.56
CA ILE A 192 2.40 2.65 -3.26
C ILE A 192 3.47 3.46 -3.99
N GLY A 193 3.08 4.11 -5.07
CA GLY A 193 3.92 5.04 -5.83
C GLY A 193 4.29 4.56 -7.23
N ALA A 194 4.57 5.54 -8.09
CA ALA A 194 4.98 5.32 -9.48
C ALA A 194 6.45 4.84 -9.61
N SER A 195 7.21 4.80 -8.52
CA SER A 195 8.67 4.57 -8.55
C SER A 195 9.06 3.25 -9.24
N GLY A 196 8.29 2.18 -9.02
CA GLY A 196 8.53 0.89 -9.67
C GLY A 196 8.29 0.89 -11.19
N ALA A 197 7.45 1.79 -11.69
CA ALA A 197 7.20 1.95 -13.12
C ALA A 197 8.22 2.90 -13.78
N ILE A 198 8.88 3.77 -13.00
CA ILE A 198 9.84 4.78 -13.47
C ILE A 198 11.27 4.23 -13.48
N ALA A 199 11.60 3.34 -12.54
CA ALA A 199 12.94 2.77 -12.38
C ALA A 199 13.26 1.74 -13.46
#